data_032d9ff5bd60501d49d63f454bb74a51
#
_entry.id   032d9ff5bd60501d49d63f454bb74a51
#
_cell.length_a   1.000
_cell.length_b   1.000
_cell.length_c   1.000
_cell.angle_alpha   90.00
_cell.angle_beta   90.00
_cell.angle_gamma   90.00
#
_symmetry.space_group_name_H-M   'P 1'
#
loop_
_entity.id
_entity.type
_entity.pdbx_description
1 polymer ?
#
loop_
_entity_poly.entity_id
_entity_poly.type
_entity_poly.pdbx_seq_one_letter_code
_entity_poly.pdbx_strand_id
1 'polypeptide(L)'
;LPQQLIYRRTYRSNNVADKTVLLRNTALEAMRAHGTDITRRMYFIQFPIDRPAEVSCCVAVPPGSEGEYVETTAPMQAICIYHHGAYEELPAVGRQLLDYAKEHGLTPQGILRHTYLEGPPQHKDPAKFITQVILPIV
;
A
#
# COMPACT_ATOMS: atom_id res chain seq x y z
N LEU A 1 12.20 0.62 5.36
CA LEU A 1 11.73 -0.07 4.14
C LEU A 1 12.80 -0.02 3.07
N PRO A 2 13.18 -1.17 2.51
CA PRO A 2 14.20 -1.20 1.47
C PRO A 2 13.70 -0.64 0.13
N GLN A 3 14.64 -0.30 -0.74
CA GLN A 3 14.37 0.06 -2.11
C GLN A 3 13.67 -1.09 -2.86
N GLN A 4 12.73 -0.76 -3.73
CA GLN A 4 11.90 -1.74 -4.44
C GLN A 4 11.57 -1.25 -5.84
N LEU A 5 11.55 -2.17 -6.82
CA LEU A 5 11.08 -1.88 -8.17
C LEU A 5 9.59 -2.21 -8.24
N ILE A 6 8.78 -1.24 -8.66
CA ILE A 6 7.32 -1.38 -8.66
C ILE A 6 6.71 -0.93 -9.99
N TYR A 7 5.54 -1.49 -10.29
CA TYR A 7 4.61 -1.01 -11.30
C TYR A 7 3.53 -0.19 -10.57
N ARG A 8 3.37 1.07 -10.93
CA ARG A 8 2.50 2.01 -10.21
C ARG A 8 1.49 2.68 -11.13
N ARG A 9 0.23 2.61 -10.77
CA ARG A 9 -0.86 3.33 -11.42
C ARG A 9 -1.61 4.14 -10.36
N THR A 10 -1.95 5.37 -10.69
CA THR A 10 -2.68 6.27 -9.78
C THR A 10 -4.10 6.48 -10.26
N TYR A 11 -5.03 6.36 -9.35
CA TYR A 11 -6.47 6.46 -9.60
C TYR A 11 -7.11 7.39 -8.59
N ARG A 12 -8.37 7.71 -8.81
CA ARG A 12 -9.20 8.49 -7.89
C ARG A 12 -10.34 7.63 -7.38
N SER A 13 -10.40 7.37 -6.07
CA SER A 13 -11.46 6.57 -5.46
C SER A 13 -11.60 6.85 -3.97
N ASN A 14 -12.86 6.97 -3.51
CA ASN A 14 -13.21 7.08 -2.10
C ASN A 14 -13.82 5.78 -1.54
N ASN A 15 -13.92 4.74 -2.36
CA ASN A 15 -14.65 3.52 -2.03
C ASN A 15 -13.67 2.36 -1.86
N VAL A 16 -13.77 1.64 -0.74
CA VAL A 16 -12.89 0.49 -0.44
C VAL A 16 -13.03 -0.61 -1.49
N ALA A 17 -14.27 -0.90 -1.93
CA ALA A 17 -14.50 -1.92 -2.94
C ALA A 17 -13.85 -1.57 -4.27
N ASP A 18 -13.94 -0.30 -4.69
CA ASP A 18 -13.28 0.18 -5.91
C ASP A 18 -11.76 0.08 -5.81
N LYS A 19 -11.19 0.46 -4.65
CA LYS A 19 -9.75 0.35 -4.42
C LYS A 19 -9.26 -1.08 -4.55
N THR A 20 -10.02 -2.04 -4.04
CA THR A 20 -9.68 -3.46 -4.15
C THR A 20 -9.69 -3.92 -5.61
N VAL A 21 -10.69 -3.53 -6.38
CA VAL A 21 -10.78 -3.85 -7.81
C VAL A 21 -9.64 -3.21 -8.60
N LEU A 22 -9.35 -1.94 -8.33
CA LEU A 22 -8.26 -1.23 -8.99
C LEU A 22 -6.90 -1.87 -8.70
N LEU A 23 -6.66 -2.28 -7.46
CA LEU A 23 -5.42 -2.96 -7.09
C LEU A 23 -5.29 -4.30 -7.80
N ARG A 24 -6.36 -5.09 -7.85
CA ARG A 24 -6.37 -6.37 -8.55
C ARG A 24 -6.10 -6.19 -10.05
N ASN A 25 -6.74 -5.22 -10.68
CA ASN A 25 -6.55 -4.94 -12.10
C ASN A 25 -5.12 -4.47 -12.39
N THR A 26 -4.55 -3.64 -11.52
CA THR A 26 -3.17 -3.20 -11.64
C THR A 26 -2.20 -4.38 -11.50
N ALA A 27 -2.46 -5.29 -10.56
CA ALA A 27 -1.66 -6.49 -10.40
C ALA A 27 -1.68 -7.38 -11.65
N LEU A 28 -2.85 -7.57 -12.26
CA LEU A 28 -2.99 -8.33 -13.51
C LEU A 28 -2.26 -7.66 -14.66
N GLU A 29 -2.37 -6.34 -14.78
CA GLU A 29 -1.67 -5.55 -15.79
C GLU A 29 -0.15 -5.70 -15.68
N ALA A 30 0.38 -5.52 -14.46
CA ALA A 30 1.81 -5.66 -14.19
C ALA A 30 2.30 -7.08 -14.47
N MET A 31 1.53 -8.08 -14.09
CA MET A 31 1.86 -9.49 -14.30
C MET A 31 1.95 -9.82 -15.80
N ARG A 32 1.03 -9.30 -16.61
CA ARG A 32 1.03 -9.51 -18.06
C ARG A 32 2.19 -8.82 -18.74
N ALA A 33 2.58 -7.63 -18.26
CA ALA A 33 3.62 -6.84 -18.89
C ALA A 33 5.03 -7.25 -18.45
N HIS A 34 5.22 -7.64 -17.19
CA HIS A 34 6.55 -7.80 -16.56
C HIS A 34 6.73 -9.09 -15.78
N GLY A 35 5.66 -9.84 -15.50
CA GLY A 35 5.71 -10.96 -14.56
C GLY A 35 5.58 -10.49 -13.11
N THR A 36 5.89 -11.35 -12.14
CA THR A 36 5.79 -11.05 -10.72
C THR A 36 7.09 -11.35 -9.99
N ASP A 37 7.37 -10.59 -8.93
CA ASP A 37 8.46 -10.89 -7.98
C ASP A 37 7.85 -11.47 -6.70
N ILE A 38 7.80 -12.79 -6.60
CA ILE A 38 7.23 -13.50 -5.46
C ILE A 38 8.11 -13.45 -4.21
N THR A 39 9.33 -12.95 -4.31
CA THR A 39 10.26 -12.85 -3.18
C THR A 39 9.98 -11.62 -2.33
N ARG A 40 9.11 -10.73 -2.80
CA ARG A 40 8.74 -9.49 -2.11
C ARG A 40 7.24 -9.43 -1.87
N ARG A 41 6.81 -8.48 -1.03
CA ARG A 41 5.38 -8.21 -0.87
C ARG A 41 4.85 -7.67 -2.18
N MET A 42 3.89 -8.39 -2.75
CA MET A 42 3.52 -8.23 -4.15
C MET A 42 2.80 -6.91 -4.45
N TYR A 43 1.98 -6.41 -3.53
CA TYR A 43 1.20 -5.21 -3.83
C TYR A 43 0.80 -4.44 -2.57
N PHE A 44 0.65 -3.14 -2.74
CA PHE A 44 0.17 -2.22 -1.72
C PHE A 44 -0.52 -1.03 -2.38
N ILE A 45 -1.30 -0.28 -1.61
CA ILE A 45 -1.77 1.03 -2.03
C ILE A 45 -1.05 2.12 -1.23
N GLN A 46 -0.96 3.31 -1.81
CA GLN A 46 -0.35 4.47 -1.19
C GLN A 46 -1.15 5.70 -1.57
N PHE A 47 -1.32 6.63 -0.63
CA PHE A 47 -2.09 7.85 -0.88
C PHE A 47 -1.57 9.00 -0.02
N PRO A 48 -1.67 10.26 -0.51
CA PRO A 48 -1.41 11.44 0.31
C PRO A 48 -2.42 11.53 1.47
N ILE A 49 -1.94 11.88 2.66
CA ILE A 49 -2.81 11.99 3.84
C ILE A 49 -3.87 13.07 3.66
N ASP A 50 -3.51 14.18 3.01
CA ASP A 50 -4.41 15.30 2.74
C ASP A 50 -5.32 15.10 1.51
N ARG A 51 -5.06 14.06 0.71
CA ARG A 51 -5.83 13.73 -0.50
C ARG A 51 -6.03 12.23 -0.61
N PRO A 52 -6.73 11.60 0.35
CA PRO A 52 -6.80 10.13 0.42
C PRO A 52 -7.55 9.48 -0.75
N ALA A 53 -8.25 10.26 -1.57
CA ALA A 53 -8.89 9.74 -2.78
C ALA A 53 -7.91 9.53 -3.94
N GLU A 54 -6.71 10.10 -3.89
CA GLU A 54 -5.66 9.89 -4.88
C GLU A 54 -4.87 8.63 -4.55
N VAL A 55 -5.33 7.48 -5.01
CA VAL A 55 -4.78 6.17 -4.64
C VAL A 55 -3.80 5.69 -5.70
N SER A 56 -2.57 5.40 -5.29
CA SER A 56 -1.60 4.70 -6.13
C SER A 56 -1.64 3.21 -5.82
N CYS A 57 -1.91 2.41 -6.83
CA CYS A 57 -1.83 0.95 -6.74
C CYS A 57 -0.45 0.53 -7.21
N CYS A 58 0.30 -0.16 -6.34
CA CYS A 58 1.69 -0.51 -6.57
C CYS A 58 1.86 -2.04 -6.51
N VAL A 59 2.59 -2.58 -7.47
CA VAL A 59 2.83 -4.01 -7.59
C VAL A 59 4.33 -4.24 -7.79
N ALA A 60 4.93 -5.15 -7.01
CA ALA A 60 6.32 -5.51 -7.19
C ALA A 60 6.53 -6.21 -8.52
N VAL A 61 7.56 -5.80 -9.26
CA VAL A 61 7.95 -6.40 -10.54
C VAL A 61 9.38 -6.93 -10.48
N PRO A 62 9.74 -7.91 -11.33
CA PRO A 62 11.08 -8.49 -11.33
C PRO A 62 12.17 -7.45 -11.62
N PRO A 63 13.39 -7.64 -11.07
CA PRO A 63 14.53 -6.78 -11.37
C PRO A 63 14.76 -6.71 -12.90
N GLY A 64 15.09 -5.52 -13.38
CA GLY A 64 15.30 -5.30 -14.82
C GLY A 64 14.05 -4.96 -15.61
N SER A 65 12.87 -4.95 -14.97
CA SER A 65 11.64 -4.49 -15.65
C SER A 65 11.73 -3.01 -15.98
N GLU A 66 11.29 -2.65 -17.18
CA GLU A 66 11.30 -1.26 -17.68
C GLU A 66 9.97 -0.95 -18.36
N GLY A 67 9.50 0.28 -18.25
CA GLY A 67 8.27 0.72 -18.90
C GLY A 67 7.72 1.98 -18.29
N GLU A 68 6.62 2.48 -18.87
CA GLU A 68 6.00 3.76 -18.52
C GLU A 68 5.61 3.85 -17.04
N TYR A 69 5.13 2.77 -16.47
CA TYR A 69 4.62 2.75 -15.08
C TYR A 69 5.58 2.11 -14.10
N VAL A 70 6.78 1.75 -14.54
CA VAL A 70 7.79 1.11 -13.69
C VAL A 70 8.66 2.18 -13.06
N GLU A 71 8.83 2.11 -11.74
CA GLU A 71 9.71 3.02 -11.00
C GLU A 71 10.38 2.30 -9.83
N THR A 72 11.48 2.88 -9.36
CA THR A 72 12.18 2.41 -8.18
C THR A 72 11.80 3.29 -6.99
N THR A 73 11.33 2.67 -5.90
CA THR A 73 11.09 3.41 -4.66
C THR A 73 12.40 3.63 -3.92
N ALA A 74 12.54 4.80 -3.28
CA ALA A 74 13.69 5.05 -2.42
C ALA A 74 13.57 4.27 -1.11
N PRO A 75 14.70 3.89 -0.48
CA PRO A 75 14.67 3.39 0.89
C PRO A 75 14.07 4.44 1.82
N MET A 76 13.28 4.03 2.82
CA MET A 76 12.65 4.96 3.74
C MET A 76 12.56 4.38 5.14
N GLN A 77 12.56 5.26 6.14
CA GLN A 77 12.19 4.93 7.50
C GLN A 77 10.68 5.06 7.66
N ALA A 78 10.09 4.21 8.49
CA ALA A 78 8.66 4.23 8.70
C ALA A 78 8.29 3.64 10.05
N ILE A 79 7.11 4.02 10.55
CA ILE A 79 6.45 3.32 11.63
C ILE A 79 5.25 2.57 11.07
N CYS A 80 4.88 1.46 11.67
CA CYS A 80 3.78 0.65 11.16
C CYS A 80 2.98 -0.04 12.26
N ILE A 81 1.74 -0.39 11.91
CA ILE A 81 0.83 -1.21 12.71
C ILE A 81 0.30 -2.32 11.82
N TYR A 82 0.23 -3.54 12.36
CA TYR A 82 -0.50 -4.64 11.74
C TYR A 82 -1.93 -4.61 12.23
N HIS A 83 -2.87 -4.34 11.34
CA HIS A 83 -4.30 -4.30 11.67
C HIS A 83 -4.95 -5.63 11.32
N HIS A 84 -5.59 -6.25 12.31
CA HIS A 84 -6.40 -7.45 12.16
C HIS A 84 -7.88 -7.04 12.16
N GLY A 85 -8.51 -7.05 10.99
CA GLY A 85 -9.91 -6.68 10.88
C GLY A 85 -10.27 -6.06 9.54
N ALA A 86 -11.50 -5.53 9.47
CA ALA A 86 -12.09 -4.98 8.25
C ALA A 86 -11.39 -3.71 7.78
N TYR A 87 -11.46 -3.47 6.47
CA TYR A 87 -10.83 -2.30 5.84
C TYR A 87 -11.47 -0.97 6.26
N GLU A 88 -12.72 -0.98 6.66
CA GLU A 88 -13.43 0.21 7.15
C GLU A 88 -12.82 0.77 8.44
N GLU A 89 -12.06 -0.03 9.17
CA GLU A 89 -11.36 0.38 10.39
C GLU A 89 -10.02 1.07 10.12
N LEU A 90 -9.48 0.96 8.90
CA LEU A 90 -8.15 1.47 8.55
C LEU A 90 -7.97 2.98 8.74
N PRO A 91 -8.95 3.86 8.47
CA PRO A 91 -8.79 5.28 8.76
C PRO A 91 -8.47 5.58 10.23
N ALA A 92 -9.07 4.83 11.16
CA ALA A 92 -8.77 4.98 12.60
C ALA A 92 -7.33 4.55 12.92
N VAL A 93 -6.84 3.47 12.28
CA VAL A 93 -5.47 2.99 12.44
C VAL A 93 -4.46 4.03 11.93
N GLY A 94 -4.75 4.65 10.78
CA GLY A 94 -3.92 5.74 10.25
C GLY A 94 -3.82 6.92 11.21
N ARG A 95 -4.93 7.30 11.84
CA ARG A 95 -4.93 8.35 12.87
C ARG A 95 -4.09 7.97 14.08
N GLN A 96 -4.13 6.71 14.52
CA GLN A 96 -3.28 6.23 15.61
C GLN A 96 -1.78 6.40 15.30
N LEU A 97 -1.37 6.08 14.06
CA LEU A 97 0.02 6.27 13.64
C LEU A 97 0.42 7.74 13.62
N LEU A 98 -0.45 8.62 13.13
CA LEU A 98 -0.20 10.06 13.10
C LEU A 98 -0.07 10.62 14.51
N ASP A 99 -0.94 10.21 15.44
CA ASP A 99 -0.87 10.62 16.84
C ASP A 99 0.42 10.11 17.51
N TYR A 100 0.82 8.88 17.24
CA TYR A 100 2.07 8.31 17.75
C TYR A 100 3.27 9.12 17.25
N ALA A 101 3.30 9.45 15.95
CA ALA A 101 4.37 10.27 15.37
C ALA A 101 4.46 11.63 16.06
N LYS A 102 3.33 12.29 16.27
CA LYS A 102 3.26 13.58 16.95
C LYS A 102 3.78 13.50 18.38
N GLU A 103 3.37 12.49 19.13
CA GLU A 103 3.79 12.28 20.52
C GLU A 103 5.30 12.01 20.65
N HIS A 104 5.91 11.39 19.65
CA HIS A 104 7.33 10.99 19.66
C HIS A 104 8.22 11.91 18.84
N GLY A 105 7.71 13.05 18.38
CA GLY A 105 8.50 14.04 17.62
C GLY A 105 8.94 13.56 16.24
N LEU A 106 8.24 12.61 15.66
CA LEU A 106 8.51 12.11 14.32
C LEU A 106 7.77 12.93 13.27
N THR A 107 8.40 13.14 12.11
CA THR A 107 7.82 13.95 11.02
C THR A 107 7.35 13.02 9.89
N PRO A 108 6.02 12.90 9.66
CA PRO A 108 5.52 12.13 8.54
C PRO A 108 5.92 12.75 7.19
N GLN A 109 6.12 11.89 6.19
CA GLN A 109 6.38 12.33 4.81
C GLN A 109 5.11 12.78 4.06
N GLY A 110 3.94 12.66 4.68
CA GLY A 110 2.67 13.09 4.10
C GLY A 110 1.91 12.02 3.33
N ILE A 111 2.36 10.77 3.37
CA ILE A 111 1.70 9.62 2.73
C ILE A 111 1.43 8.51 3.73
N LEU A 112 0.42 7.69 3.44
CA LEU A 112 0.16 6.42 4.10
C LEU A 112 0.22 5.28 3.08
N ARG A 113 0.70 4.13 3.53
CA ARG A 113 0.77 2.92 2.71
C ARG A 113 0.02 1.79 3.40
N HIS A 114 -0.84 1.10 2.65
CA HIS A 114 -1.51 -0.11 3.11
C HIS A 114 -0.99 -1.30 2.32
N THR A 115 -0.33 -2.24 3.00
CA THR A 115 0.10 -3.51 2.40
C THR A 115 -0.87 -4.59 2.86
N TYR A 116 -1.59 -5.19 1.92
CA TYR A 116 -2.59 -6.21 2.20
C TYR A 116 -1.90 -7.57 2.29
N LEU A 117 -1.74 -8.08 3.50
CA LEU A 117 -1.06 -9.35 3.76
C LEU A 117 -2.01 -10.52 3.63
N GLU A 118 -3.21 -10.41 4.18
CA GLU A 118 -4.29 -11.38 4.05
C GLU A 118 -5.61 -10.64 3.85
N GLY A 119 -6.38 -11.06 2.88
CA GLY A 119 -7.61 -10.40 2.51
C GLY A 119 -8.63 -11.38 1.91
N PRO A 120 -9.58 -10.88 1.07
CA PRO A 120 -10.65 -11.70 0.52
C PRO A 120 -10.23 -13.01 -0.16
N PRO A 121 -9.07 -13.09 -0.86
CA PRO A 121 -8.63 -14.36 -1.46
C PRO A 121 -8.34 -15.44 -0.43
N GLN A 122 -7.87 -15.08 0.77
CA GLN A 122 -7.51 -16.03 1.83
C GLN A 122 -8.64 -16.26 2.83
N HIS A 123 -9.45 -15.22 3.09
CA HIS A 123 -10.48 -15.24 4.13
C HIS A 123 -11.79 -14.65 3.63
N LYS A 124 -12.91 -15.28 3.96
CA LYS A 124 -14.25 -14.72 3.74
C LYS A 124 -14.67 -13.80 4.87
N ASP A 125 -14.15 -14.03 6.09
CA ASP A 125 -14.46 -13.25 7.28
C ASP A 125 -13.54 -12.03 7.36
N PRO A 126 -14.07 -10.80 7.26
CA PRO A 126 -13.27 -9.57 7.35
C PRO A 126 -12.48 -9.45 8.65
N ALA A 127 -12.93 -10.07 9.74
CA ALA A 127 -12.20 -10.05 11.01
C ALA A 127 -10.83 -10.75 10.94
N LYS A 128 -10.61 -11.57 9.92
CA LYS A 128 -9.36 -12.29 9.68
C LYS A 128 -8.43 -11.59 8.70
N PHE A 129 -8.83 -10.47 8.12
CA PHE A 129 -7.96 -9.70 7.23
C PHE A 129 -6.79 -9.13 8.02
N ILE A 130 -5.61 -9.10 7.39
CA ILE A 130 -4.40 -8.52 7.97
C ILE A 130 -3.87 -7.48 6.99
N THR A 131 -3.78 -6.23 7.46
CA THR A 131 -3.23 -5.10 6.70
C THR A 131 -2.10 -4.48 7.49
N GLN A 132 -0.95 -4.30 6.85
CA GLN A 132 0.12 -3.51 7.42
C GLN A 132 -0.08 -2.05 7.03
N VAL A 133 -0.35 -1.19 7.99
CA VAL A 133 -0.48 0.26 7.79
C VAL A 133 0.87 0.88 8.10
N ILE A 134 1.43 1.59 7.13
CA ILE A 134 2.79 2.13 7.18
C ILE A 134 2.72 3.64 7.03
N LEU A 135 3.36 4.35 7.97
CA LEU A 135 3.55 5.78 7.91
C LEU A 135 5.04 6.08 7.68
N PRO A 136 5.46 6.40 6.45
CA PRO A 136 6.82 6.83 6.20
C PRO A 136 7.13 8.13 6.94
N ILE A 137 8.33 8.20 7.50
CA ILE A 137 8.80 9.38 8.26
C ILE A 137 10.09 9.92 7.65
N VAL A 138 10.30 11.18 7.91
CA VAL A 138 11.53 11.88 7.50
C VAL A 138 12.69 11.54 8.44
#